data_93593e84ca46cfd6fbb89acdd0abe162
#
_entry.id   93593e84ca46cfd6fbb89acdd0abe162
#
_cell.length_a   1.000
_cell.length_b   1.000
_cell.length_c   1.000
_cell.angle_alpha   90.00
_cell.angle_beta   90.00
_cell.angle_gamma   90.00
#
_symmetry.space_group_name_H-M   'P 1'
#
loop_
_entity.id
_entity.type
_entity.pdbx_description
1 polymer ?
#
loop_
_entity_poly.entity_id
_entity_poly.type
_entity_poly.pdbx_seq_one_letter_code
_entity_poly.pdbx_strand_id
1 'polypeptide(L)'
;MRIVLSIIAAFFISSNFNIHSQEKKINFSSMESKGITSNNRKLLILWNNVVFNHESSIMKCDSAIYERSNNSFIAYKNVEINENDSLKIYGDSIHYYGDIQKAYIYGNVSVKSNKIKLNTPSLIYDKKTKIAYYQKGATVKDLEKGYKIESQKGAFKTQIQSVFFKENVVLTHEDYKIISDTLIYHTDNQRSDIIGNTEIITNNSSIYSNKGWFDSQNNNASFKGEVILKTKDQELLADSVFYNKNSGESYAEGSVLIKDDSAKIIIKGNYGLYNEITDSIKVWDNCIFTQLDSSDTVNIYADQFIRYQDSLNELIICYNNVVIDGNLINGDCDSIYYNKTDSTLKCIKDPIIWLDKNQVTGEKIEFKAFEGKIYNMFVSNNSMIITRKDSIHYDQIKGNQINGLFKNNELNILDVSKNGQAIYYSSDEKDSLINEINFISCESMKLHMKENKIEKIQFYSKPNGKTLPLENDVENIYLDGFKVISKRSYQEKKVVEKGDSPKGR
;
A
#
# COMPACT_ATOMS: atom_id res chain seq x y z
N MET A 1 -30.79 35.90 38.57
CA MET A 1 -30.79 36.81 39.69
C MET A 1 -29.41 37.50 39.72
N ARG A 2 -29.35 38.68 39.08
CA ARG A 2 -28.74 39.96 39.42
C ARG A 2 -27.31 39.86 39.95
N ILE A 3 -26.27 40.19 39.14
CA ILE A 3 -25.64 41.51 38.90
C ILE A 3 -25.00 42.07 40.21
N VAL A 4 -23.63 42.16 40.20
CA VAL A 4 -22.96 43.38 40.63
C VAL A 4 -21.69 43.55 39.79
N LEU A 5 -21.73 44.60 38.98
CA LEU A 5 -20.58 45.29 38.36
C LEU A 5 -19.78 46.01 39.44
N SER A 6 -18.45 45.91 39.40
CA SER A 6 -17.60 46.90 40.08
C SER A 6 -16.50 47.30 39.12
N ILE A 7 -16.61 48.52 38.67
CA ILE A 7 -15.67 49.32 37.87
C ILE A 7 -14.49 49.68 38.77
N ILE A 8 -13.28 49.26 38.38
CA ILE A 8 -12.04 49.89 38.87
C ILE A 8 -11.34 50.47 37.65
N ALA A 9 -11.46 51.75 37.51
CA ALA A 9 -10.66 52.58 36.62
C ALA A 9 -9.24 52.62 37.12
N ALA A 10 -8.30 51.90 36.50
CA ALA A 10 -6.87 52.02 36.74
C ALA A 10 -6.29 53.04 35.73
N PHE A 11 -5.78 54.11 36.25
CA PHE A 11 -5.00 55.14 35.61
C PHE A 11 -3.92 54.57 34.67
N PHE A 12 -4.07 54.77 33.37
CA PHE A 12 -3.01 54.64 32.40
C PHE A 12 -2.05 55.83 32.55
N ILE A 13 -0.99 55.63 33.33
CA ILE A 13 0.22 56.41 33.18
C ILE A 13 0.93 55.86 31.96
N SER A 14 0.79 56.53 30.84
CA SER A 14 1.61 56.29 29.64
C SER A 14 3.04 56.76 29.94
N SER A 15 3.83 55.94 30.62
CA SER A 15 5.27 56.06 30.55
C SER A 15 5.69 55.50 29.16
N ASN A 16 5.95 56.43 28.24
CA ASN A 16 6.75 56.14 27.06
C ASN A 16 8.13 55.65 27.53
N PHE A 17 8.26 54.34 27.81
CA PHE A 17 9.54 53.72 27.79
C PHE A 17 9.98 53.67 26.31
N ASN A 18 10.69 54.68 25.88
CA ASN A 18 11.61 54.55 24.75
C ASN A 18 12.63 53.48 25.19
N ILE A 19 12.34 52.21 24.87
CA ILE A 19 13.34 51.17 24.86
C ILE A 19 14.23 51.52 23.68
N HIS A 20 15.20 52.39 23.88
CA HIS A 20 16.35 52.44 23.04
C HIS A 20 17.01 51.07 23.17
N SER A 21 16.74 50.21 22.21
CA SER A 21 17.61 49.06 21.97
C SER A 21 18.99 49.64 21.75
N GLN A 22 19.85 49.56 22.77
CA GLN A 22 21.27 49.88 22.61
C GLN A 22 21.75 49.00 21.44
N GLU A 23 22.04 49.61 20.29
CA GLU A 23 22.70 48.95 19.19
C GLU A 23 23.97 48.32 19.73
N LYS A 24 23.96 46.98 19.86
CA LYS A 24 25.12 46.26 20.35
C LYS A 24 26.21 46.38 19.31
N LYS A 25 27.24 47.18 19.61
CA LYS A 25 28.35 47.47 18.71
C LYS A 25 29.27 46.28 18.61
N ILE A 26 29.78 46.05 17.41
CA ILE A 26 30.80 45.05 17.14
C ILE A 26 32.10 45.52 17.83
N ASN A 27 32.63 44.71 18.71
CA ASN A 27 33.96 44.86 19.28
C ASN A 27 34.98 44.07 18.45
N PHE A 28 36.19 44.60 18.28
CA PHE A 28 37.22 43.92 17.54
C PHE A 28 38.61 44.07 18.24
N SER A 29 39.50 43.14 17.88
CA SER A 29 40.93 43.22 18.18
C SER A 29 41.71 42.76 16.99
N SER A 30 42.94 43.27 16.80
CA SER A 30 43.89 42.84 15.79
C SER A 30 45.29 43.21 16.24
N MET A 31 46.35 42.60 15.69
CA MET A 31 47.72 43.00 15.96
C MET A 31 48.05 44.32 15.29
N GLU A 32 47.51 44.55 14.09
CA GLU A 32 47.78 45.71 13.30
C GLU A 32 46.50 46.31 12.73
N SER A 33 46.46 47.66 12.64
CA SER A 33 45.33 48.36 12.03
C SER A 33 45.75 49.67 11.35
N LYS A 34 45.01 50.06 10.31
CA LYS A 34 45.16 51.35 9.59
C LYS A 34 43.84 51.97 9.27
N GLY A 35 43.63 53.22 9.75
CA GLY A 35 42.50 54.03 9.35
C GLY A 35 42.67 54.64 7.97
N ILE A 36 41.66 54.57 7.14
CA ILE A 36 41.62 55.23 5.81
C ILE A 36 40.27 55.93 5.65
N THR A 37 40.29 57.00 4.86
CA THR A 37 39.04 57.65 4.39
C THR A 37 38.95 57.46 2.88
N SER A 38 37.88 56.82 2.42
CA SER A 38 37.59 56.58 1.01
C SER A 38 36.12 56.90 0.74
N ASN A 39 35.84 57.69 -0.27
CA ASN A 39 34.45 58.10 -0.64
C ASN A 39 33.60 58.58 0.53
N ASN A 40 34.14 59.43 1.37
CA ASN A 40 33.52 59.98 2.59
C ASN A 40 33.20 58.91 3.67
N ARG A 41 33.72 57.68 3.53
CA ARG A 41 33.57 56.62 4.52
C ARG A 41 34.85 56.49 5.32
N LYS A 42 34.75 56.38 6.64
CA LYS A 42 35.86 56.09 7.53
C LYS A 42 35.96 54.58 7.70
N LEU A 43 37.00 53.97 7.11
CA LEU A 43 37.26 52.52 7.11
C LEU A 43 38.46 52.26 8.00
N LEU A 44 38.43 51.10 8.70
CA LEU A 44 39.55 50.59 9.45
C LEU A 44 39.97 49.26 8.82
N ILE A 45 41.18 49.21 8.33
CA ILE A 45 41.80 47.98 7.82
C ILE A 45 42.47 47.28 9.00
N LEU A 46 42.17 46.01 9.19
CA LEU A 46 42.67 45.16 10.31
C LEU A 46 43.41 43.97 9.68
N TRP A 47 44.53 43.59 10.29
CA TRP A 47 45.26 42.37 9.88
C TRP A 47 46.06 41.76 11.03
N ASN A 48 46.43 40.49 10.85
CA ASN A 48 47.11 39.66 11.80
C ASN A 48 46.24 39.38 13.06
N ASN A 49 45.70 38.16 13.13
CA ASN A 49 44.83 37.67 14.22
C ASN A 49 43.62 38.60 14.53
N VAL A 50 42.83 38.88 13.50
CA VAL A 50 41.64 39.71 13.65
C VAL A 50 40.54 38.92 14.32
N VAL A 51 39.97 39.45 15.40
CA VAL A 51 38.84 38.87 16.14
C VAL A 51 37.75 39.91 16.27
N PHE A 52 36.54 39.55 15.90
CA PHE A 52 35.32 40.33 16.15
C PHE A 52 34.46 39.60 17.19
N ASN A 53 33.92 40.34 18.13
CA ASN A 53 32.96 39.86 19.11
C ASN A 53 31.65 40.64 18.97
N HIS A 54 30.58 39.92 18.76
CA HIS A 54 29.24 40.50 18.70
C HIS A 54 28.25 39.59 19.44
N GLU A 55 27.82 40.05 20.62
CA GLU A 55 27.03 39.25 21.57
C GLU A 55 27.76 37.93 21.95
N SER A 56 27.13 36.78 21.63
CA SER A 56 27.67 35.43 21.90
C SER A 56 28.58 34.88 20.80
N SER A 57 28.66 35.56 19.65
CA SER A 57 29.47 35.10 18.50
C SER A 57 30.88 35.64 18.52
N ILE A 58 31.82 34.76 18.28
CA ILE A 58 33.24 35.10 18.06
C ILE A 58 33.54 34.82 16.59
N MET A 59 34.05 35.82 15.87
CA MET A 59 34.44 35.70 14.47
C MET A 59 35.95 35.98 14.34
N LYS A 60 36.67 35.06 13.67
CA LYS A 60 38.11 35.15 13.47
C LYS A 60 38.43 35.21 11.97
N CYS A 61 39.50 35.92 11.60
CA CYS A 61 40.00 35.94 10.23
C CYS A 61 41.44 36.45 10.16
N ASP A 62 42.08 36.36 9.00
CA ASP A 62 43.44 36.90 8.81
C ASP A 62 43.41 38.41 8.63
N SER A 63 42.43 38.95 7.89
CA SER A 63 42.33 40.40 7.62
C SER A 63 40.86 40.82 7.45
N ALA A 64 40.59 42.10 7.73
CA ALA A 64 39.24 42.63 7.59
C ALA A 64 39.25 44.15 7.27
N ILE A 65 38.16 44.60 6.67
CA ILE A 65 37.82 46.04 6.52
C ILE A 65 36.57 46.29 7.35
N TYR A 66 36.69 47.10 8.40
CA TYR A 66 35.59 47.43 9.30
C TYR A 66 35.10 48.87 9.00
N GLU A 67 33.78 49.00 8.80
CA GLU A 67 33.11 50.29 8.60
C GLU A 67 32.25 50.61 9.80
N ARG A 68 32.72 51.52 10.65
CA ARG A 68 32.06 51.81 11.95
C ARG A 68 30.67 52.49 11.78
N SER A 69 30.51 53.29 10.70
CA SER A 69 29.28 54.02 10.43
C SER A 69 28.10 53.08 10.16
N ASN A 70 28.34 51.95 9.54
CA ASN A 70 27.33 50.97 9.15
C ASN A 70 27.39 49.70 10.04
N ASN A 71 28.17 49.73 11.14
CA ASN A 71 28.37 48.59 12.01
C ASN A 71 28.60 47.29 11.25
N SER A 72 29.45 47.33 10.20
CA SER A 72 29.67 46.19 9.30
C SER A 72 31.17 45.96 9.03
N PHE A 73 31.50 44.73 8.65
CA PHE A 73 32.85 44.39 8.20
C PHE A 73 32.87 43.35 7.07
N ILE A 74 33.92 43.40 6.28
CA ILE A 74 34.26 42.37 5.32
C ILE A 74 35.55 41.74 5.81
N ALA A 75 35.55 40.40 5.99
CA ALA A 75 36.74 39.67 6.43
C ALA A 75 37.16 38.67 5.36
N TYR A 76 38.48 38.43 5.31
CA TYR A 76 39.10 37.59 4.30
C TYR A 76 40.08 36.62 4.91
N LYS A 77 40.16 35.42 4.31
CA LYS A 77 41.02 34.30 4.64
C LYS A 77 40.78 33.74 6.05
N ASN A 78 40.75 32.41 6.12
CA ASN A 78 40.61 31.65 7.35
C ASN A 78 39.45 32.16 8.25
N VAL A 79 38.32 32.52 7.60
CA VAL A 79 37.14 33.00 8.34
C VAL A 79 36.53 31.87 9.16
N GLU A 80 36.39 32.10 10.46
CA GLU A 80 35.70 31.21 11.40
C GLU A 80 34.68 32.01 12.21
N ILE A 81 33.43 31.51 12.26
CA ILE A 81 32.38 31.99 13.19
C ILE A 81 32.14 30.89 14.19
N ASN A 82 32.25 31.20 15.48
CA ASN A 82 31.90 30.31 16.56
C ASN A 82 30.69 30.87 17.31
N GLU A 83 29.59 30.10 17.33
CA GLU A 83 28.35 30.43 18.02
C GLU A 83 28.15 29.48 19.20
N ASN A 84 28.54 29.93 20.41
CA ASN A 84 28.39 29.17 21.66
C ASN A 84 28.93 27.74 21.64
N ASP A 85 30.04 27.49 20.93
CA ASP A 85 30.67 26.18 20.71
C ASP A 85 29.78 25.07 20.11
N SER A 86 28.50 25.38 19.84
CA SER A 86 27.54 24.43 19.26
C SER A 86 27.53 24.43 17.75
N LEU A 87 27.93 25.55 17.13
CA LEU A 87 27.95 25.74 15.68
C LEU A 87 29.23 26.48 15.28
N LYS A 88 30.00 25.88 14.38
CA LYS A 88 31.18 26.51 13.76
C LYS A 88 30.98 26.63 12.27
N ILE A 89 31.22 27.84 11.74
CA ILE A 89 31.09 28.11 10.31
C ILE A 89 32.44 28.61 9.81
N TYR A 90 32.93 28.02 8.74
CA TYR A 90 34.17 28.36 8.08
C TYR A 90 33.91 28.85 6.66
N GLY A 91 34.79 29.70 6.13
CA GLY A 91 34.72 30.17 4.77
C GLY A 91 35.97 30.97 4.35
N ASP A 92 36.05 31.30 3.07
CA ASP A 92 37.18 32.08 2.54
C ASP A 92 36.96 33.59 2.80
N SER A 93 35.74 34.05 2.80
CA SER A 93 35.36 35.43 3.11
C SER A 93 33.98 35.57 3.71
N ILE A 94 33.76 36.64 4.47
CA ILE A 94 32.47 36.98 5.09
C ILE A 94 32.18 38.48 4.93
N HIS A 95 30.92 38.80 4.67
CA HIS A 95 30.39 40.16 4.78
C HIS A 95 29.33 40.17 5.88
N TYR A 96 29.64 40.81 7.01
CA TYR A 96 28.78 40.85 8.19
C TYR A 96 28.17 42.24 8.40
N TYR A 97 26.85 42.27 8.62
CA TYR A 97 26.09 43.48 8.91
C TYR A 97 25.56 43.38 10.37
N GLY A 98 26.17 44.17 11.26
CA GLY A 98 25.88 44.07 12.70
C GLY A 98 24.47 44.54 13.07
N ASP A 99 23.94 45.56 12.43
CA ASP A 99 22.60 46.13 12.72
C ASP A 99 21.48 45.14 12.41
N ILE A 100 21.61 44.40 11.34
CA ILE A 100 20.64 43.36 10.95
C ILE A 100 21.07 41.94 11.40
N GLN A 101 22.29 41.81 11.97
CA GLN A 101 22.87 40.55 12.46
C GLN A 101 22.90 39.44 11.39
N LYS A 102 23.29 39.80 10.15
CA LYS A 102 23.40 38.84 9.04
C LYS A 102 24.85 38.72 8.56
N ALA A 103 25.23 37.46 8.33
CA ALA A 103 26.52 37.08 7.74
C ALA A 103 26.31 36.45 6.36
N TYR A 104 27.00 36.94 5.36
CA TYR A 104 27.10 36.37 4.02
C TYR A 104 28.49 35.78 3.85
N ILE A 105 28.60 34.45 3.80
CA ILE A 105 29.85 33.70 3.80
C ILE A 105 30.05 33.10 2.40
N TYR A 106 31.27 33.19 1.89
CA TYR A 106 31.61 32.75 0.54
C TYR A 106 32.89 31.94 0.50
N GLY A 107 32.99 31.01 -0.46
CA GLY A 107 34.12 30.18 -0.75
C GLY A 107 34.35 29.08 0.27
N ASN A 108 34.37 27.82 -0.18
CA ASN A 108 34.65 26.65 0.65
C ASN A 108 33.91 26.61 1.99
N VAL A 109 32.65 27.07 1.99
CA VAL A 109 31.89 27.20 3.23
C VAL A 109 31.63 25.83 3.84
N SER A 110 32.03 25.67 5.11
CA SER A 110 31.76 24.46 5.89
C SER A 110 31.10 24.82 7.21
N VAL A 111 29.91 24.24 7.47
CA VAL A 111 29.21 24.35 8.75
C VAL A 111 29.38 23.04 9.49
N LYS A 112 29.79 23.10 10.75
CA LYS A 112 29.98 21.92 11.61
C LYS A 112 29.19 22.08 12.91
N SER A 113 28.42 21.04 13.24
CA SER A 113 27.85 20.83 14.56
C SER A 113 28.28 19.46 15.10
N ASN A 114 27.84 19.08 16.28
CA ASN A 114 28.16 17.75 16.83
C ASN A 114 27.62 16.60 15.98
N LYS A 115 26.50 16.80 15.27
CA LYS A 115 25.80 15.75 14.52
C LYS A 115 25.98 15.82 13.02
N ILE A 116 26.16 17.03 12.46
CA ILE A 116 26.18 17.22 11.01
C ILE A 116 27.35 18.05 10.53
N LYS A 117 27.78 17.79 9.29
CA LYS A 117 28.70 18.62 8.51
C LYS A 117 28.03 19.02 7.21
N LEU A 118 27.91 20.33 6.96
CA LEU A 118 27.41 20.90 5.71
C LEU A 118 28.54 21.57 4.95
N ASN A 119 28.63 21.35 3.63
CA ASN A 119 29.54 22.06 2.73
C ASN A 119 28.73 22.71 1.59
N THR A 120 29.04 23.98 1.28
CA THR A 120 28.36 24.76 0.24
C THR A 120 29.29 25.85 -0.31
N PRO A 121 29.12 26.33 -1.55
CA PRO A 121 29.89 27.47 -2.07
C PRO A 121 29.59 28.79 -1.36
N SER A 122 28.36 28.97 -0.84
CA SER A 122 27.96 30.18 -0.13
C SER A 122 26.85 29.91 0.89
N LEU A 123 26.86 30.65 1.99
CA LEU A 123 25.92 30.51 3.09
C LEU A 123 25.49 31.91 3.56
N ILE A 124 24.23 32.03 3.93
CA ILE A 124 23.73 33.21 4.65
C ILE A 124 23.33 32.75 6.05
N TYR A 125 23.89 33.38 7.08
CA TYR A 125 23.54 33.11 8.47
C TYR A 125 22.85 34.33 9.08
N ASP A 126 21.59 34.14 9.49
CA ASP A 126 20.79 35.12 10.18
C ASP A 126 20.85 34.81 11.70
N LYS A 127 21.61 35.62 12.41
CA LYS A 127 21.83 35.41 13.85
C LYS A 127 20.58 35.66 14.70
N LYS A 128 19.71 36.60 14.27
CA LYS A 128 18.45 36.90 14.99
C LYS A 128 17.51 35.69 15.00
N THR A 129 17.37 35.05 13.84
CA THR A 129 16.49 33.88 13.69
C THR A 129 17.21 32.57 13.93
N LYS A 130 18.54 32.59 14.04
CA LYS A 130 19.41 31.42 14.15
C LYS A 130 19.21 30.42 12.99
N ILE A 131 19.03 30.95 11.80
CA ILE A 131 18.87 30.18 10.57
C ILE A 131 20.08 30.40 9.66
N ALA A 132 20.70 29.29 9.25
CA ALA A 132 21.67 29.28 8.17
C ALA A 132 21.02 28.70 6.91
N TYR A 133 21.15 29.37 5.76
CA TYR A 133 20.57 28.89 4.49
C TYR A 133 21.50 29.07 3.31
N TYR A 134 21.38 28.19 2.33
CA TYR A 134 22.14 28.18 1.09
C TYR A 134 21.20 28.10 -0.12
N GLN A 135 21.68 28.59 -1.29
CA GLN A 135 20.92 28.66 -2.53
C GLN A 135 21.71 28.17 -3.77
N LYS A 136 22.94 27.70 -3.58
CA LYS A 136 23.86 27.30 -4.67
C LYS A 136 24.34 25.87 -4.53
N GLY A 137 23.50 25.01 -4.00
CA GLY A 137 23.82 23.62 -3.72
C GLY A 137 24.59 23.44 -2.40
N ALA A 138 24.32 22.33 -1.75
CA ALA A 138 25.07 21.86 -0.58
C ALA A 138 25.09 20.34 -0.49
N THR A 139 26.11 19.85 0.21
CA THR A 139 26.19 18.47 0.69
C THR A 139 26.17 18.49 2.20
N VAL A 140 25.24 17.75 2.81
CA VAL A 140 25.15 17.55 4.26
C VAL A 140 25.47 16.09 4.57
N LYS A 141 26.31 15.87 5.57
CA LYS A 141 26.62 14.52 6.10
C LYS A 141 26.18 14.44 7.54
N ASP A 142 25.39 13.43 7.89
CA ASP A 142 25.17 13.01 9.25
C ASP A 142 26.39 12.21 9.72
N LEU A 143 26.97 12.61 10.85
CA LEU A 143 28.22 12.03 11.35
C LEU A 143 27.99 10.78 12.20
N GLU A 144 26.77 10.56 12.67
CA GLU A 144 26.40 9.42 13.51
C GLU A 144 25.82 8.26 12.66
N LYS A 145 25.02 8.59 11.66
CA LYS A 145 24.23 7.61 10.88
C LYS A 145 24.74 7.38 9.45
N GLY A 146 25.73 8.14 9.00
CA GLY A 146 26.31 7.95 7.67
C GLY A 146 25.46 8.46 6.50
N TYR A 147 24.34 9.16 6.76
CA TYR A 147 23.54 9.74 5.67
C TYR A 147 24.30 10.85 4.95
N LYS A 148 24.21 10.86 3.63
CA LYS A 148 24.63 11.95 2.77
C LYS A 148 23.41 12.54 2.09
N ILE A 149 23.19 13.86 2.23
CA ILE A 149 22.08 14.57 1.59
C ILE A 149 22.63 15.67 0.69
N GLU A 150 22.14 15.75 -0.54
CA GLU A 150 22.49 16.76 -1.52
C GLU A 150 21.21 17.49 -1.95
N SER A 151 21.26 18.81 -2.13
CA SER A 151 20.16 19.60 -2.66
C SER A 151 20.63 20.95 -3.18
N GLN A 152 19.81 21.61 -4.01
CA GLN A 152 20.15 22.95 -4.55
C GLN A 152 19.95 24.04 -3.51
N LYS A 153 18.92 23.96 -2.68
CA LYS A 153 18.59 24.94 -1.63
C LYS A 153 18.35 24.25 -0.32
N GLY A 154 18.59 24.94 0.77
CA GLY A 154 18.27 24.43 2.09
C GLY A 154 18.49 25.43 3.21
N ALA A 155 17.96 25.06 4.38
CA ALA A 155 18.07 25.87 5.59
C ALA A 155 18.27 24.96 6.81
N PHE A 156 19.18 25.35 7.69
CA PHE A 156 19.42 24.72 8.99
C PHE A 156 18.93 25.65 10.08
N LYS A 157 17.97 25.19 10.90
CA LYS A 157 17.45 25.90 12.06
C LYS A 157 18.08 25.32 13.33
N THR A 158 19.03 26.05 13.91
CA THR A 158 19.80 25.57 15.05
C THR A 158 18.97 25.31 16.31
N GLN A 159 17.87 26.08 16.49
CA GLN A 159 17.01 25.96 17.69
C GLN A 159 16.12 24.72 17.68
N ILE A 160 15.61 24.31 16.51
CA ILE A 160 14.68 23.17 16.37
C ILE A 160 15.37 21.93 15.80
N GLN A 161 16.69 21.99 15.65
CA GLN A 161 17.52 20.87 15.14
C GLN A 161 16.97 20.23 13.85
N SER A 162 16.43 21.06 12.93
CA SER A 162 15.88 20.58 11.67
C SER A 162 16.60 21.18 10.48
N VAL A 163 16.81 20.35 9.47
CA VAL A 163 17.42 20.74 8.20
C VAL A 163 16.38 20.60 7.10
N PHE A 164 16.15 21.70 6.37
CA PHE A 164 15.25 21.74 5.23
C PHE A 164 16.08 21.65 3.94
N PHE A 165 15.70 20.73 3.07
CA PHE A 165 16.28 20.54 1.74
C PHE A 165 15.21 20.74 0.69
N LYS A 166 15.55 21.43 -0.39
CA LYS A 166 14.63 21.70 -1.47
C LYS A 166 15.35 21.72 -2.81
N GLU A 167 14.63 21.28 -3.85
CA GLU A 167 15.06 21.21 -5.24
C GLU A 167 16.20 20.18 -5.44
N ASN A 168 15.88 19.11 -6.16
CA ASN A 168 16.78 18.00 -6.46
C ASN A 168 17.42 17.39 -5.20
N VAL A 169 16.58 17.08 -4.21
CA VAL A 169 17.03 16.47 -2.97
C VAL A 169 17.38 15.00 -3.22
N VAL A 170 18.60 14.61 -2.88
CA VAL A 170 19.06 13.22 -2.93
C VAL A 170 19.64 12.86 -1.57
N LEU A 171 18.98 11.97 -0.85
CA LEU A 171 19.53 11.34 0.35
C LEU A 171 20.08 9.97 -0.03
N THR A 172 21.32 9.70 0.37
CA THR A 172 21.98 8.41 0.14
C THR A 172 22.35 7.78 1.48
N HIS A 173 21.95 6.53 1.65
CA HIS A 173 22.35 5.61 2.73
C HIS A 173 22.87 4.31 2.10
N GLU A 174 23.53 3.44 2.84
CA GLU A 174 24.02 2.16 2.32
C GLU A 174 22.90 1.24 1.80
N ASP A 175 21.70 1.25 2.46
CA ASP A 175 20.56 0.38 2.15
C ASP A 175 19.56 1.00 1.19
N TYR A 176 19.53 2.33 1.06
CA TYR A 176 18.51 3.02 0.26
C TYR A 176 18.95 4.40 -0.23
N LYS A 177 18.27 4.86 -1.26
CA LYS A 177 18.37 6.20 -1.82
C LYS A 177 16.99 6.84 -1.87
N ILE A 178 16.89 8.12 -1.44
CA ILE A 178 15.66 8.92 -1.55
C ILE A 178 15.92 10.05 -2.54
N ILE A 179 15.04 10.20 -3.53
CA ILE A 179 14.99 11.32 -4.45
C ILE A 179 13.70 12.05 -4.19
N SER A 180 13.75 13.35 -3.85
CA SER A 180 12.57 14.11 -3.42
C SER A 180 12.62 15.55 -3.90
N ASP A 181 11.45 16.19 -4.01
CA ASP A 181 11.38 17.65 -4.22
C ASP A 181 11.79 18.41 -2.98
N THR A 182 11.31 17.98 -1.81
CA THR A 182 11.57 18.63 -0.52
C THR A 182 11.66 17.57 0.57
N LEU A 183 12.69 17.69 1.41
CA LEU A 183 12.90 16.83 2.57
C LEU A 183 13.20 17.69 3.80
N ILE A 184 12.57 17.35 4.92
CA ILE A 184 12.87 17.93 6.24
C ILE A 184 13.45 16.84 7.11
N TYR A 185 14.71 16.98 7.49
CA TYR A 185 15.39 16.05 8.39
C TYR A 185 15.46 16.61 9.81
N HIS A 186 14.89 15.88 10.76
CA HIS A 186 14.88 16.22 12.18
C HIS A 186 16.01 15.46 12.87
N THR A 187 17.02 16.19 13.32
CA THR A 187 18.25 15.61 13.89
C THR A 187 18.08 15.15 15.35
N ASP A 188 17.01 15.56 16.03
CA ASP A 188 16.68 15.17 17.39
C ASP A 188 16.05 13.77 17.50
N ASN A 189 15.09 13.49 16.62
CA ASN A 189 14.33 12.24 16.61
C ASN A 189 14.58 11.37 15.36
N GLN A 190 15.50 11.79 14.48
CA GLN A 190 15.91 11.06 13.28
C GLN A 190 14.74 10.74 12.32
N ARG A 191 13.75 11.62 12.31
CA ARG A 191 12.62 11.54 11.38
C ARG A 191 12.88 12.39 10.16
N SER A 192 12.54 11.86 9.00
CA SER A 192 12.52 12.59 7.72
C SER A 192 11.09 12.75 7.25
N ASP A 193 10.66 13.99 7.02
CA ASP A 193 9.38 14.28 6.36
C ASP A 193 9.65 14.58 4.88
N ILE A 194 8.90 13.96 3.99
CA ILE A 194 8.97 14.13 2.54
C ILE A 194 7.76 14.89 2.03
N ILE A 195 7.99 15.83 1.12
CA ILE A 195 6.95 16.71 0.57
C ILE A 195 7.20 16.86 -0.93
N GLY A 196 6.17 16.60 -1.73
CA GLY A 196 6.26 16.56 -3.19
C GLY A 196 6.70 15.18 -3.69
N ASN A 197 6.86 15.07 -5.01
CA ASN A 197 7.20 13.81 -5.66
C ASN A 197 8.47 13.22 -5.07
N THR A 198 8.34 12.00 -4.57
CA THR A 198 9.44 11.31 -3.89
C THR A 198 9.51 9.86 -4.34
N GLU A 199 10.71 9.43 -4.65
CA GLU A 199 11.04 8.04 -4.94
C GLU A 199 12.07 7.53 -3.93
N ILE A 200 11.78 6.39 -3.30
CA ILE A 200 12.68 5.68 -2.39
C ILE A 200 13.09 4.38 -3.07
N ILE A 201 14.38 4.21 -3.27
CA ILE A 201 14.95 3.08 -4.00
C ILE A 201 15.78 2.26 -3.02
N THR A 202 15.48 0.96 -2.91
CA THR A 202 16.25 -0.04 -2.20
C THR A 202 16.89 -1.03 -3.18
N ASN A 203 17.59 -2.03 -2.68
CA ASN A 203 18.18 -3.07 -3.55
C ASN A 203 17.14 -3.90 -4.30
N ASN A 204 15.92 -4.09 -3.73
CA ASN A 204 14.92 -5.01 -4.25
C ASN A 204 13.57 -4.35 -4.56
N SER A 205 13.39 -3.08 -4.21
CA SER A 205 12.12 -2.39 -4.38
C SER A 205 12.27 -0.89 -4.59
N SER A 206 11.24 -0.28 -5.13
CA SER A 206 11.08 1.18 -5.12
C SER A 206 9.70 1.56 -4.60
N ILE A 207 9.63 2.72 -3.93
CA ILE A 207 8.38 3.30 -3.43
C ILE A 207 8.28 4.71 -4.00
N TYR A 208 7.18 5.01 -4.66
CA TYR A 208 6.80 6.35 -5.07
C TYR A 208 5.67 6.87 -4.19
N SER A 209 5.74 8.15 -3.78
CA SER A 209 4.65 8.83 -3.09
C SER A 209 4.78 10.36 -3.18
N ASN A 210 3.67 11.08 -2.96
CA ASN A 210 3.66 12.55 -3.00
C ASN A 210 3.98 13.18 -1.65
N LYS A 211 3.83 12.47 -0.54
CA LYS A 211 4.18 12.92 0.80
C LYS A 211 4.25 11.76 1.77
N GLY A 212 4.99 11.94 2.83
CA GLY A 212 5.10 10.92 3.86
C GLY A 212 6.16 11.29 4.89
N TRP A 213 6.51 10.32 5.68
CA TRP A 213 7.59 10.43 6.63
C TRP A 213 8.21 9.06 6.89
N PHE A 214 9.46 9.08 7.29
CA PHE A 214 10.22 7.93 7.73
C PHE A 214 10.88 8.26 9.08
N ASP A 215 10.65 7.41 10.07
CA ASP A 215 11.23 7.50 11.42
C ASP A 215 12.20 6.34 11.61
N SER A 216 13.49 6.63 11.52
CA SER A 216 14.55 5.63 11.64
C SER A 216 14.79 5.19 13.08
N GLN A 217 14.34 5.94 14.07
CA GLN A 217 14.45 5.58 15.48
C GLN A 217 13.44 4.51 15.88
N ASN A 218 12.20 4.65 15.40
CA ASN A 218 11.10 3.74 15.70
C ASN A 218 10.88 2.69 14.60
N ASN A 219 11.63 2.77 13.50
CA ASN A 219 11.52 1.89 12.32
C ASN A 219 10.10 1.89 11.69
N ASN A 220 9.46 3.07 11.64
CA ASN A 220 8.14 3.25 11.05
C ASN A 220 8.22 4.19 9.85
N ALA A 221 7.32 3.97 8.89
CA ALA A 221 7.15 4.86 7.75
C ALA A 221 5.67 5.01 7.39
N SER A 222 5.31 6.15 6.83
CA SER A 222 3.98 6.39 6.28
C SER A 222 4.08 7.19 5.00
N PHE A 223 3.39 6.72 3.97
CA PHE A 223 3.35 7.33 2.64
C PHE A 223 1.90 7.61 2.28
N LYS A 224 1.64 8.72 1.59
CA LYS A 224 0.29 9.16 1.19
C LYS A 224 0.31 9.86 -0.17
N GLY A 225 -0.82 9.75 -0.87
CA GLY A 225 -1.03 10.37 -2.17
C GLY A 225 -0.39 9.55 -3.29
N GLU A 226 -1.17 8.65 -3.90
CA GLU A 226 -0.76 7.78 -5.00
C GLU A 226 0.51 6.99 -4.68
N VAL A 227 0.43 6.16 -3.63
CA VAL A 227 1.57 5.31 -3.26
C VAL A 227 1.69 4.16 -4.25
N ILE A 228 2.87 4.02 -4.84
CA ILE A 228 3.21 2.91 -5.73
C ILE A 228 4.45 2.22 -5.17
N LEU A 229 4.30 0.96 -4.80
CA LEU A 229 5.43 0.11 -4.40
C LEU A 229 5.68 -0.90 -5.52
N LYS A 230 6.92 -0.98 -5.98
CA LYS A 230 7.34 -1.92 -7.03
C LYS A 230 8.46 -2.80 -6.54
N THR A 231 8.34 -4.08 -6.82
CA THR A 231 9.42 -5.07 -6.75
C THR A 231 9.70 -5.59 -8.16
N LYS A 232 10.52 -6.62 -8.31
CA LYS A 232 10.80 -7.22 -9.62
C LYS A 232 9.53 -7.74 -10.31
N ASP A 233 8.66 -8.40 -9.56
CA ASP A 233 7.54 -9.16 -10.12
C ASP A 233 6.17 -8.64 -9.62
N GLN A 234 6.14 -7.71 -8.66
CA GLN A 234 4.91 -7.23 -8.04
C GLN A 234 4.81 -5.72 -8.00
N GLU A 235 3.60 -5.22 -8.12
CA GLU A 235 3.25 -3.81 -7.96
C GLU A 235 2.06 -3.68 -7.01
N LEU A 236 2.20 -2.80 -5.99
CA LEU A 236 1.10 -2.40 -5.12
C LEU A 236 0.80 -0.92 -5.32
N LEU A 237 -0.47 -0.59 -5.52
CA LEU A 237 -0.98 0.77 -5.55
C LEU A 237 -1.96 0.97 -4.39
N ALA A 238 -1.93 2.14 -3.74
CA ALA A 238 -2.87 2.52 -2.68
C ALA A 238 -2.88 4.04 -2.48
N ASP A 239 -3.92 4.59 -1.82
CA ASP A 239 -3.95 6.01 -1.48
C ASP A 239 -2.98 6.31 -0.33
N SER A 240 -2.80 5.36 0.60
CA SER A 240 -1.82 5.45 1.67
C SER A 240 -1.26 4.09 2.07
N VAL A 241 -0.01 4.08 2.54
CA VAL A 241 0.67 2.91 3.10
C VAL A 241 1.37 3.30 4.40
N PHE A 242 1.17 2.52 5.45
CA PHE A 242 1.92 2.57 6.69
C PHE A 242 2.75 1.29 6.82
N TYR A 243 4.00 1.41 7.22
CA TYR A 243 4.92 0.30 7.41
C TYR A 243 5.57 0.34 8.79
N ASN A 244 5.61 -0.81 9.47
CA ASN A 244 6.32 -1.01 10.72
C ASN A 244 7.37 -2.12 10.55
N LYS A 245 8.64 -1.76 10.47
CA LYS A 245 9.75 -2.70 10.27
C LYS A 245 9.92 -3.67 11.45
N ASN A 246 9.55 -3.28 12.67
CA ASN A 246 9.73 -4.13 13.86
C ASN A 246 8.74 -5.30 13.88
N SER A 247 7.50 -5.08 13.44
CA SER A 247 6.48 -6.14 13.30
C SER A 247 6.46 -6.76 11.90
N GLY A 248 7.17 -6.18 10.93
CA GLY A 248 7.12 -6.59 9.52
C GLY A 248 5.77 -6.31 8.84
N GLU A 249 4.93 -5.45 9.43
CA GLU A 249 3.58 -5.18 8.95
C GLU A 249 3.51 -3.95 8.05
N SER A 250 2.84 -4.11 6.91
CA SER A 250 2.45 -3.04 6.01
C SER A 250 0.93 -2.97 5.90
N TYR A 251 0.37 -1.81 6.19
CA TYR A 251 -1.06 -1.53 6.06
C TYR A 251 -1.30 -0.57 4.91
N ALA A 252 -2.12 -0.96 3.95
CA ALA A 252 -2.52 -0.17 2.80
C ALA A 252 -4.01 0.21 2.90
N GLU A 253 -4.35 1.44 2.54
CA GLU A 253 -5.70 1.97 2.59
C GLU A 253 -6.01 2.79 1.34
N GLY A 254 -7.23 2.61 0.83
CA GLY A 254 -7.81 3.31 -0.31
C GLY A 254 -7.35 2.73 -1.65
N SER A 255 -8.31 2.27 -2.45
CA SER A 255 -8.08 1.79 -3.82
C SER A 255 -6.92 0.80 -3.96
N VAL A 256 -6.80 -0.13 -3.00
CA VAL A 256 -5.70 -1.11 -2.98
C VAL A 256 -5.77 -1.98 -4.23
N LEU A 257 -4.66 -2.02 -4.97
CA LEU A 257 -4.47 -2.85 -6.14
C LEU A 257 -3.10 -3.54 -6.05
N ILE A 258 -3.09 -4.86 -6.02
CA ILE A 258 -1.88 -5.68 -6.07
C ILE A 258 -1.85 -6.42 -7.39
N LYS A 259 -0.77 -6.28 -8.14
CA LYS A 259 -0.50 -7.05 -9.36
C LYS A 259 0.71 -7.92 -9.14
N ASP A 260 0.62 -9.17 -9.57
CA ASP A 260 1.74 -10.10 -9.63
C ASP A 260 1.82 -10.64 -11.05
N ASP A 261 2.83 -10.18 -11.80
CA ASP A 261 3.00 -10.53 -13.22
C ASP A 261 3.49 -11.98 -13.37
N SER A 262 4.24 -12.50 -12.39
CA SER A 262 4.75 -13.86 -12.42
C SER A 262 3.64 -14.89 -12.19
N ALA A 263 2.74 -14.61 -11.27
CA ALA A 263 1.56 -15.43 -10.99
C ALA A 263 0.37 -15.11 -11.90
N LYS A 264 0.43 -14.03 -12.67
CA LYS A 264 -0.65 -13.49 -13.51
C LYS A 264 -1.94 -13.25 -12.72
N ILE A 265 -1.83 -12.63 -11.57
CA ILE A 265 -2.96 -12.29 -10.71
C ILE A 265 -3.07 -10.79 -10.45
N ILE A 266 -4.31 -10.37 -10.23
CA ILE A 266 -4.63 -9.02 -9.76
C ILE A 266 -5.56 -9.16 -8.57
N ILE A 267 -5.24 -8.46 -7.47
CA ILE A 267 -6.09 -8.40 -6.28
C ILE A 267 -6.47 -6.95 -6.03
N LYS A 268 -7.76 -6.70 -5.83
CA LYS A 268 -8.32 -5.37 -5.51
C LYS A 268 -9.05 -5.43 -4.19
N GLY A 269 -9.09 -4.28 -3.50
CA GLY A 269 -9.87 -4.08 -2.28
C GLY A 269 -9.70 -2.65 -1.76
N ASN A 270 -10.38 -2.30 -0.67
CA ASN A 270 -10.22 -0.98 -0.06
C ASN A 270 -9.12 -0.96 1.00
N TYR A 271 -8.79 -2.12 1.57
CA TYR A 271 -7.77 -2.26 2.60
C TYR A 271 -6.88 -3.46 2.32
N GLY A 272 -5.61 -3.34 2.68
CA GLY A 272 -4.63 -4.40 2.59
C GLY A 272 -3.73 -4.46 3.83
N LEU A 273 -3.38 -5.66 4.26
CA LEU A 273 -2.37 -5.93 5.28
C LEU A 273 -1.40 -6.98 4.74
N TYR A 274 -0.13 -6.66 4.76
CA TYR A 274 0.96 -7.59 4.47
C TYR A 274 1.83 -7.76 5.70
N ASN A 275 2.20 -8.98 6.03
CA ASN A 275 3.15 -9.27 7.09
C ASN A 275 4.35 -10.02 6.50
N GLU A 276 5.50 -9.37 6.51
CA GLU A 276 6.77 -9.85 5.96
C GLU A 276 7.30 -11.08 6.72
N ILE A 277 7.06 -11.17 8.03
CA ILE A 277 7.56 -12.26 8.88
C ILE A 277 6.82 -13.57 8.59
N THR A 278 5.50 -13.48 8.39
CA THR A 278 4.63 -14.63 8.14
C THR A 278 4.34 -14.85 6.65
N ASP A 279 4.86 -13.99 5.79
CA ASP A 279 4.56 -13.91 4.35
C ASP A 279 3.07 -14.05 4.05
N SER A 280 2.25 -13.29 4.80
CA SER A 280 0.80 -13.34 4.68
C SER A 280 0.25 -12.03 4.11
N ILE A 281 -0.76 -12.16 3.24
CA ILE A 281 -1.49 -11.04 2.65
C ILE A 281 -2.95 -11.18 3.05
N LYS A 282 -3.56 -10.09 3.49
CA LYS A 282 -4.99 -9.96 3.70
C LYS A 282 -5.50 -8.73 2.98
N VAL A 283 -6.53 -8.89 2.15
CA VAL A 283 -7.23 -7.79 1.47
C VAL A 283 -8.70 -7.89 1.80
N TRP A 284 -9.37 -6.78 2.09
CA TRP A 284 -10.78 -6.79 2.46
C TRP A 284 -11.52 -5.53 2.02
N ASP A 285 -12.83 -5.63 2.11
CA ASP A 285 -13.81 -4.66 1.64
C ASP A 285 -13.75 -4.45 0.13
N ASN A 286 -14.78 -4.97 -0.56
CA ASN A 286 -14.90 -5.01 -2.01
C ASN A 286 -13.74 -5.77 -2.70
N CYS A 287 -13.40 -6.92 -2.13
CA CYS A 287 -12.29 -7.71 -2.63
C CYS A 287 -12.63 -8.40 -3.96
N ILE A 288 -11.72 -8.28 -4.92
CA ILE A 288 -11.77 -8.95 -6.21
C ILE A 288 -10.40 -9.59 -6.45
N PHE A 289 -10.39 -10.90 -6.58
CA PHE A 289 -9.24 -11.66 -7.06
C PHE A 289 -9.46 -12.00 -8.52
N THR A 290 -8.54 -11.65 -9.39
CA THR A 290 -8.58 -11.95 -10.83
C THR A 290 -7.40 -12.83 -11.20
N GLN A 291 -7.68 -14.03 -11.73
CA GLN A 291 -6.68 -14.87 -12.38
C GLN A 291 -6.70 -14.60 -13.88
N LEU A 292 -5.57 -14.20 -14.43
CA LEU A 292 -5.39 -13.98 -15.86
C LEU A 292 -4.80 -15.24 -16.50
N ASP A 293 -5.56 -15.90 -17.35
CA ASP A 293 -5.05 -16.97 -18.22
C ASP A 293 -5.22 -16.58 -19.69
N SER A 294 -4.46 -17.25 -20.57
CA SER A 294 -4.51 -17.00 -22.02
C SER A 294 -5.86 -17.34 -22.64
N SER A 295 -6.63 -18.24 -22.04
CA SER A 295 -7.90 -18.76 -22.55
C SER A 295 -9.13 -18.27 -21.78
N ASP A 296 -8.98 -17.88 -20.52
CA ASP A 296 -10.09 -17.43 -19.67
C ASP A 296 -9.60 -16.49 -18.56
N THR A 297 -10.45 -15.54 -18.19
CA THR A 297 -10.23 -14.68 -17.03
C THR A 297 -11.29 -15.02 -16.00
N VAL A 298 -10.83 -15.47 -14.83
CA VAL A 298 -11.72 -15.79 -13.71
C VAL A 298 -11.62 -14.72 -12.64
N ASN A 299 -12.77 -14.12 -12.29
CA ASN A 299 -12.90 -13.20 -11.19
C ASN A 299 -13.55 -13.91 -10.00
N ILE A 300 -12.97 -13.76 -8.81
CA ILE A 300 -13.54 -14.21 -7.55
C ILE A 300 -13.80 -12.98 -6.69
N TYR A 301 -15.04 -12.72 -6.39
CA TYR A 301 -15.49 -11.66 -5.51
C TYR A 301 -15.68 -12.25 -4.11
N ALA A 302 -15.28 -11.52 -3.06
CA ALA A 302 -15.45 -11.93 -1.68
C ALA A 302 -15.42 -10.71 -0.75
N ASP A 303 -15.80 -10.87 0.52
CA ASP A 303 -15.62 -9.81 1.52
C ASP A 303 -14.16 -9.72 1.96
N GLN A 304 -13.43 -10.85 1.96
CA GLN A 304 -12.02 -10.93 2.31
C GLN A 304 -11.28 -11.94 1.44
N PHE A 305 -10.04 -11.60 1.13
CA PHE A 305 -9.05 -12.46 0.52
C PHE A 305 -7.86 -12.59 1.49
N ILE A 306 -7.40 -13.81 1.75
CA ILE A 306 -6.24 -14.07 2.60
C ILE A 306 -5.34 -15.07 1.89
N ARG A 307 -4.04 -14.78 1.85
CA ARG A 307 -2.99 -15.70 1.41
C ARG A 307 -2.03 -15.95 2.57
N TYR A 308 -1.77 -17.22 2.83
CA TYR A 308 -0.72 -17.65 3.72
C TYR A 308 0.29 -18.46 2.91
N GLN A 309 1.56 -18.18 3.12
CA GLN A 309 2.62 -18.98 2.53
C GLN A 309 3.61 -19.37 3.63
N ASP A 310 3.94 -20.65 3.68
CA ASP A 310 5.07 -21.17 4.44
C ASP A 310 6.02 -21.92 3.49
N SER A 311 7.09 -22.51 4.01
CA SER A 311 8.09 -23.21 3.20
C SER A 311 7.55 -24.43 2.41
N LEU A 312 6.37 -24.95 2.76
CA LEU A 312 5.80 -26.18 2.21
C LEU A 312 4.43 -25.97 1.58
N ASN A 313 3.67 -24.96 2.03
CA ASN A 313 2.27 -24.78 1.65
C ASN A 313 1.97 -23.33 1.26
N GLU A 314 1.17 -23.16 0.23
CA GLU A 314 0.54 -21.90 -0.11
C GLU A 314 -0.98 -22.10 -0.08
N LEU A 315 -1.66 -21.40 0.84
CA LEU A 315 -3.09 -21.44 1.05
C LEU A 315 -3.72 -20.09 0.73
N ILE A 316 -4.70 -20.08 -0.15
CA ILE A 316 -5.50 -18.93 -0.50
C ILE A 316 -6.92 -19.16 -0.01
N ILE A 317 -7.50 -18.18 0.67
CA ILE A 317 -8.84 -18.26 1.22
C ILE A 317 -9.62 -17.01 0.81
N CYS A 318 -10.80 -17.22 0.26
CA CYS A 318 -11.79 -16.17 0.05
C CYS A 318 -12.94 -16.41 1.03
N TYR A 319 -13.22 -15.42 1.89
CA TYR A 319 -14.24 -15.51 2.93
C TYR A 319 -15.43 -14.64 2.65
N ASN A 320 -16.59 -15.20 2.93
CA ASN A 320 -17.93 -14.62 2.92
C ASN A 320 -18.34 -14.08 1.53
N ASN A 321 -19.57 -14.41 1.17
CA ASN A 321 -20.21 -13.89 -0.05
C ASN A 321 -19.45 -14.16 -1.33
N VAL A 322 -18.83 -15.33 -1.43
CA VAL A 322 -17.98 -15.64 -2.59
C VAL A 322 -18.82 -15.85 -3.83
N VAL A 323 -18.46 -15.14 -4.92
CA VAL A 323 -19.00 -15.32 -6.25
C VAL A 323 -17.84 -15.55 -7.22
N ILE A 324 -17.90 -16.63 -7.98
CA ILE A 324 -16.96 -16.96 -9.07
C ILE A 324 -17.61 -16.54 -10.38
N ASP A 325 -16.91 -15.76 -11.18
CA ASP A 325 -17.35 -15.27 -12.49
C ASP A 325 -16.24 -15.52 -13.53
N GLY A 326 -16.48 -16.51 -14.38
CA GLY A 326 -15.62 -16.89 -15.50
C GLY A 326 -16.44 -17.38 -16.68
N ASN A 327 -15.80 -17.53 -17.82
CA ASN A 327 -16.50 -18.00 -19.04
C ASN A 327 -16.90 -19.48 -18.93
N LEU A 328 -16.01 -20.31 -18.37
CA LEU A 328 -16.22 -21.75 -18.28
C LEU A 328 -16.86 -22.19 -16.96
N ILE A 329 -16.60 -21.46 -15.87
CA ILE A 329 -17.08 -21.77 -14.54
C ILE A 329 -17.66 -20.53 -13.88
N ASN A 330 -18.85 -20.68 -13.29
CA ASN A 330 -19.45 -19.69 -12.41
C ASN A 330 -19.81 -20.36 -11.11
N GLY A 331 -19.83 -19.60 -10.02
CA GLY A 331 -20.10 -20.20 -8.71
C GLY A 331 -20.61 -19.20 -7.68
N ASP A 332 -21.27 -19.72 -6.68
CA ASP A 332 -21.77 -18.99 -5.51
C ASP A 332 -21.56 -19.90 -4.27
N CYS A 333 -20.85 -19.41 -3.25
CA CYS A 333 -20.66 -20.13 -1.99
C CYS A 333 -20.35 -19.15 -0.86
N ASP A 334 -20.26 -19.64 0.39
CA ASP A 334 -19.82 -18.81 1.51
C ASP A 334 -18.29 -18.56 1.43
N SER A 335 -17.52 -19.62 1.25
CA SER A 335 -16.06 -19.51 1.28
C SER A 335 -15.38 -20.48 0.33
N ILE A 336 -14.21 -20.08 -0.16
CA ILE A 336 -13.30 -20.88 -0.97
C ILE A 336 -11.99 -21.05 -0.22
N TYR A 337 -11.45 -22.30 -0.25
CA TYR A 337 -10.11 -22.66 0.19
C TYR A 337 -9.36 -23.25 -0.99
N TYR A 338 -8.28 -22.63 -1.40
CA TYR A 338 -7.41 -23.14 -2.45
C TYR A 338 -6.04 -23.45 -1.88
N ASN A 339 -5.67 -24.71 -1.87
CA ASN A 339 -4.32 -25.16 -1.55
C ASN A 339 -3.54 -25.31 -2.87
N LYS A 340 -2.57 -24.42 -3.09
CA LYS A 340 -1.78 -24.41 -4.31
C LYS A 340 -0.81 -25.59 -4.41
N THR A 341 -0.36 -26.12 -3.27
CA THR A 341 0.62 -27.23 -3.20
C THR A 341 0.07 -28.52 -3.80
N ASP A 342 -1.19 -28.87 -3.51
CA ASP A 342 -1.87 -30.04 -4.08
C ASP A 342 -2.92 -29.66 -5.14
N SER A 343 -2.98 -28.40 -5.51
CA SER A 343 -3.93 -27.83 -6.49
C SER A 343 -5.39 -28.19 -6.20
N THR A 344 -5.77 -28.18 -4.91
CA THR A 344 -7.13 -28.50 -4.46
C THR A 344 -7.89 -27.22 -4.11
N LEU A 345 -9.05 -27.01 -4.76
CA LEU A 345 -9.98 -25.93 -4.47
C LEU A 345 -11.23 -26.52 -3.81
N LYS A 346 -11.67 -25.95 -2.69
CA LYS A 346 -12.86 -26.35 -1.93
C LYS A 346 -13.83 -25.18 -1.78
N CYS A 347 -15.05 -25.37 -2.27
CA CYS A 347 -16.17 -24.47 -2.02
C CYS A 347 -17.02 -25.07 -0.91
N ILE A 348 -17.35 -24.30 0.11
CA ILE A 348 -18.04 -24.76 1.31
C ILE A 348 -19.26 -23.91 1.66
N LYS A 349 -20.16 -24.49 2.44
CA LYS A 349 -21.46 -23.95 2.89
C LYS A 349 -22.36 -23.63 1.70
N ASP A 350 -23.12 -24.64 1.29
CA ASP A 350 -24.11 -24.60 0.23
C ASP A 350 -23.59 -24.04 -1.12
N PRO A 351 -22.44 -24.57 -1.62
CA PRO A 351 -21.91 -24.12 -2.90
C PRO A 351 -22.84 -24.48 -4.06
N ILE A 352 -22.91 -23.57 -5.01
CA ILE A 352 -23.56 -23.76 -6.29
C ILE A 352 -22.51 -23.46 -7.36
N ILE A 353 -22.27 -24.45 -8.23
CA ILE A 353 -21.34 -24.28 -9.35
C ILE A 353 -22.11 -24.48 -10.66
N TRP A 354 -21.95 -23.58 -11.60
CA TRP A 354 -22.47 -23.70 -12.94
C TRP A 354 -21.32 -24.02 -13.92
N LEU A 355 -21.41 -25.20 -14.54
CA LEU A 355 -20.51 -25.67 -15.58
C LEU A 355 -21.33 -25.81 -16.88
N ASP A 356 -21.18 -24.90 -17.82
CA ASP A 356 -22.01 -24.81 -19.02
C ASP A 356 -23.50 -24.78 -18.67
N LYS A 357 -24.27 -25.82 -19.02
CA LYS A 357 -25.73 -25.97 -18.75
C LYS A 357 -26.01 -26.67 -17.42
N ASN A 358 -24.99 -27.14 -16.73
CA ASN A 358 -25.14 -27.95 -15.53
C ASN A 358 -25.03 -27.04 -14.28
N GLN A 359 -25.97 -27.20 -13.37
CA GLN A 359 -25.91 -26.69 -12.02
C GLN A 359 -25.51 -27.81 -11.07
N VAL A 360 -24.45 -27.65 -10.30
CA VAL A 360 -23.95 -28.60 -9.31
C VAL A 360 -24.12 -28.00 -7.92
N THR A 361 -24.73 -28.76 -7.00
CA THR A 361 -24.96 -28.35 -5.62
C THR A 361 -24.59 -29.48 -4.64
N GLY A 362 -24.27 -29.11 -3.41
CA GLY A 362 -23.96 -30.01 -2.30
C GLY A 362 -23.53 -29.20 -1.07
N GLU A 363 -23.19 -29.84 0.04
CA GLU A 363 -22.66 -29.13 1.22
C GLU A 363 -21.21 -28.69 1.01
N LYS A 364 -20.46 -29.42 0.21
CA LYS A 364 -19.10 -29.10 -0.20
C LYS A 364 -18.84 -29.58 -1.63
N ILE A 365 -18.17 -28.74 -2.42
CA ILE A 365 -17.66 -29.10 -3.75
C ILE A 365 -16.14 -28.90 -3.74
N GLU A 366 -15.42 -29.94 -4.13
CA GLU A 366 -13.96 -29.95 -4.20
C GLU A 366 -13.51 -30.22 -5.63
N PHE A 367 -12.60 -29.42 -6.14
CA PHE A 367 -11.95 -29.61 -7.44
C PHE A 367 -10.47 -29.90 -7.23
N LYS A 368 -9.93 -30.81 -8.05
CA LYS A 368 -8.48 -31.04 -8.15
C LYS A 368 -8.04 -30.76 -9.57
N ALA A 369 -6.92 -30.02 -9.68
CA ALA A 369 -6.33 -29.66 -10.95
C ALA A 369 -4.89 -30.20 -11.06
N PHE A 370 -4.45 -30.41 -12.28
CA PHE A 370 -3.06 -30.74 -12.61
C PHE A 370 -2.68 -29.91 -13.86
N GLU A 371 -1.58 -29.22 -13.82
CA GLU A 371 -1.13 -28.29 -14.88
C GLU A 371 -2.23 -27.32 -15.36
N GLY A 372 -3.00 -26.77 -14.41
CA GLY A 372 -4.08 -25.83 -14.69
C GLY A 372 -5.37 -26.46 -15.28
N LYS A 373 -5.44 -27.79 -15.39
CA LYS A 373 -6.62 -28.50 -15.90
C LYS A 373 -7.32 -29.27 -14.78
N ILE A 374 -8.62 -29.08 -14.64
CA ILE A 374 -9.43 -29.85 -13.69
C ILE A 374 -9.46 -31.31 -14.18
N TYR A 375 -9.10 -32.25 -13.32
CA TYR A 375 -9.22 -33.68 -13.59
C TYR A 375 -10.23 -34.39 -12.68
N ASN A 376 -10.59 -33.81 -11.54
CA ASN A 376 -11.54 -34.39 -10.60
C ASN A 376 -12.42 -33.30 -9.95
N MET A 377 -13.71 -33.62 -9.79
CA MET A 377 -14.68 -32.89 -8.99
C MET A 377 -15.31 -33.85 -8.00
N PHE A 378 -15.32 -33.53 -6.74
CA PHE A 378 -15.99 -34.30 -5.70
C PHE A 378 -17.03 -33.44 -4.97
N VAL A 379 -18.29 -33.89 -5.03
CA VAL A 379 -19.43 -33.27 -4.35
C VAL A 379 -19.87 -34.18 -3.20
N SER A 380 -19.99 -33.62 -2.02
CA SER A 380 -20.35 -34.39 -0.83
C SER A 380 -21.57 -33.85 -0.14
N ASN A 381 -22.40 -34.76 0.34
CA ASN A 381 -23.66 -34.58 1.05
C ASN A 381 -24.71 -33.81 0.24
N ASN A 382 -25.89 -34.38 0.13
CA ASN A 382 -27.00 -33.79 -0.64
C ASN A 382 -26.57 -33.36 -2.06
N SER A 383 -25.71 -34.17 -2.69
CA SER A 383 -25.14 -33.84 -3.99
C SER A 383 -26.18 -33.93 -5.09
N MET A 384 -26.30 -32.88 -5.90
CA MET A 384 -27.24 -32.84 -7.01
C MET A 384 -26.62 -32.17 -8.23
N ILE A 385 -26.86 -32.75 -9.41
CA ILE A 385 -26.59 -32.12 -10.70
C ILE A 385 -27.91 -31.95 -11.44
N ILE A 386 -28.14 -30.73 -11.92
CA ILE A 386 -29.33 -30.36 -12.72
C ILE A 386 -28.85 -29.88 -14.07
N THR A 387 -29.32 -30.53 -15.15
CA THR A 387 -29.00 -30.15 -16.53
C THR A 387 -30.27 -29.70 -17.24
N ARG A 388 -30.29 -28.45 -17.72
CA ARG A 388 -31.44 -27.94 -18.45
C ARG A 388 -31.51 -28.55 -19.85
N LYS A 389 -32.65 -29.18 -20.20
CA LYS A 389 -32.94 -29.74 -21.54
C LYS A 389 -33.66 -28.73 -22.43
N ASP A 390 -34.74 -28.15 -21.93
CA ASP A 390 -35.52 -27.11 -22.60
C ASP A 390 -36.06 -26.06 -21.62
N SER A 391 -37.16 -25.40 -21.92
CA SER A 391 -37.73 -24.33 -21.07
C SER A 391 -38.28 -24.85 -19.73
N ILE A 392 -38.72 -26.12 -19.65
CA ILE A 392 -39.41 -26.71 -18.51
C ILE A 392 -38.84 -28.03 -18.04
N HIS A 393 -38.09 -28.76 -18.83
CA HIS A 393 -37.54 -30.07 -18.52
C HIS A 393 -36.08 -29.99 -18.07
N TYR A 394 -35.76 -30.77 -17.03
CA TYR A 394 -34.44 -30.81 -16.40
C TYR A 394 -34.04 -32.26 -16.11
N ASP A 395 -32.91 -32.69 -16.63
CA ASP A 395 -32.27 -33.93 -16.16
C ASP A 395 -31.74 -33.66 -14.74
N GLN A 396 -31.90 -34.64 -13.86
CA GLN A 396 -31.55 -34.54 -12.46
C GLN A 396 -30.79 -35.77 -12.03
N ILE A 397 -29.67 -35.61 -11.37
CA ILE A 397 -28.87 -36.66 -10.79
C ILE A 397 -28.61 -36.32 -9.34
N LYS A 398 -28.98 -37.21 -8.41
CA LYS A 398 -28.82 -37.02 -6.98
C LYS A 398 -28.12 -38.22 -6.36
N GLY A 399 -27.31 -37.97 -5.35
CA GLY A 399 -26.67 -38.97 -4.50
C GLY A 399 -26.12 -38.32 -3.24
N ASN A 400 -25.68 -39.13 -2.29
CA ASN A 400 -24.97 -38.57 -1.13
C ASN A 400 -23.56 -38.10 -1.51
N GLN A 401 -22.95 -38.74 -2.51
CA GLN A 401 -21.66 -38.36 -3.05
C GLN A 401 -21.66 -38.48 -4.57
N ILE A 402 -21.09 -37.48 -5.24
CA ILE A 402 -20.89 -37.46 -6.68
C ILE A 402 -19.40 -37.20 -6.96
N ASN A 403 -18.78 -38.08 -7.74
CA ASN A 403 -17.39 -37.93 -8.17
C ASN A 403 -17.32 -37.84 -9.70
N GLY A 404 -16.89 -36.67 -10.20
CA GLY A 404 -16.73 -36.39 -11.62
C GLY A 404 -15.25 -36.49 -12.04
N LEU A 405 -14.95 -37.29 -13.03
CA LEU A 405 -13.63 -37.38 -13.64
C LEU A 405 -13.66 -36.64 -15.00
N PHE A 406 -12.70 -35.75 -15.18
CA PHE A 406 -12.57 -34.92 -16.37
C PHE A 406 -11.40 -35.40 -17.25
N LYS A 407 -11.56 -35.25 -18.53
CA LYS A 407 -10.53 -35.45 -19.54
C LYS A 407 -10.56 -34.26 -20.50
N ASN A 408 -9.42 -33.55 -20.61
CA ASN A 408 -9.32 -32.32 -21.42
C ASN A 408 -10.36 -31.24 -21.06
N ASN A 409 -10.62 -31.04 -19.76
CA ASN A 409 -11.65 -30.15 -19.19
C ASN A 409 -13.11 -30.53 -19.51
N GLU A 410 -13.38 -31.69 -20.12
CA GLU A 410 -14.71 -32.23 -20.34
C GLU A 410 -15.02 -33.32 -19.34
N LEU A 411 -16.24 -33.34 -18.80
CA LEU A 411 -16.69 -34.40 -17.90
C LEU A 411 -16.79 -35.71 -18.69
N ASN A 412 -16.01 -36.71 -18.26
CA ASN A 412 -15.92 -38.01 -18.91
C ASN A 412 -16.68 -39.12 -18.17
N ILE A 413 -16.50 -39.14 -16.84
CA ILE A 413 -17.17 -40.13 -15.98
C ILE A 413 -17.79 -39.41 -14.79
N LEU A 414 -19.01 -39.82 -14.43
CA LEU A 414 -19.69 -39.40 -13.23
C LEU A 414 -20.06 -40.63 -12.42
N ASP A 415 -19.44 -40.79 -11.24
CA ASP A 415 -19.75 -41.85 -10.28
C ASP A 415 -20.69 -41.24 -9.19
N VAL A 416 -21.89 -41.75 -9.07
CA VAL A 416 -22.87 -41.37 -8.04
C VAL A 416 -22.99 -42.51 -7.04
N SER A 417 -22.84 -42.22 -5.76
CA SER A 417 -22.80 -43.25 -4.71
C SER A 417 -23.66 -42.87 -3.51
N LYS A 418 -24.12 -43.88 -2.78
CA LYS A 418 -24.98 -43.77 -1.61
C LYS A 418 -26.31 -43.11 -1.94
N ASN A 419 -27.32 -43.92 -2.29
CA ASN A 419 -28.66 -43.51 -2.71
C ASN A 419 -28.68 -42.74 -4.03
N GLY A 420 -28.18 -43.33 -5.10
CA GLY A 420 -28.22 -42.76 -6.43
C GLY A 420 -29.66 -42.69 -6.97
N GLN A 421 -30.07 -41.49 -7.39
CA GLN A 421 -31.36 -41.24 -8.04
C GLN A 421 -31.14 -40.43 -9.31
N ALA A 422 -31.88 -40.71 -10.36
CA ALA A 422 -31.83 -39.93 -11.57
C ALA A 422 -33.22 -39.77 -12.19
N ILE A 423 -33.48 -38.61 -12.72
CA ILE A 423 -34.54 -38.32 -13.66
C ILE A 423 -33.87 -37.82 -14.96
N TYR A 424 -34.17 -38.46 -16.07
CA TYR A 424 -33.70 -37.97 -17.38
C TYR A 424 -34.76 -38.10 -18.44
N TYR A 425 -34.76 -37.13 -19.32
CA TYR A 425 -35.69 -37.02 -20.43
C TYR A 425 -35.03 -37.54 -21.74
N SER A 426 -35.64 -38.55 -22.34
CA SER A 426 -35.22 -39.08 -23.64
C SER A 426 -36.04 -38.49 -24.78
N SER A 427 -35.40 -38.34 -25.93
CA SER A 427 -36.02 -37.87 -27.17
C SER A 427 -35.90 -38.93 -28.25
N ASP A 428 -36.84 -38.95 -29.19
CA ASP A 428 -36.74 -39.78 -30.36
C ASP A 428 -35.55 -39.31 -31.23
N GLU A 429 -34.78 -40.25 -31.81
CA GLU A 429 -33.64 -39.94 -32.68
C GLU A 429 -34.05 -39.14 -33.94
N LYS A 430 -35.32 -39.25 -34.37
CA LYS A 430 -35.80 -38.65 -35.62
C LYS A 430 -36.25 -37.20 -35.46
N ASP A 431 -36.90 -36.87 -34.34
CA ASP A 431 -37.61 -35.58 -34.19
C ASP A 431 -37.00 -34.65 -33.12
N SER A 432 -36.03 -35.14 -32.37
CA SER A 432 -35.44 -34.40 -31.20
C SER A 432 -36.47 -33.95 -30.17
N LEU A 433 -37.72 -34.41 -30.26
CA LEU A 433 -38.79 -34.11 -29.31
C LEU A 433 -38.67 -35.02 -28.10
N ILE A 434 -38.75 -34.45 -26.92
CA ILE A 434 -38.78 -35.22 -25.67
C ILE A 434 -40.12 -35.98 -25.62
N ASN A 435 -40.04 -37.31 -25.50
CA ASN A 435 -41.22 -38.19 -25.57
C ASN A 435 -41.32 -39.11 -24.31
N GLU A 436 -40.25 -39.23 -23.55
CA GLU A 436 -40.22 -40.10 -22.36
C GLU A 436 -39.51 -39.46 -21.21
N ILE A 437 -39.97 -39.83 -19.97
CA ILE A 437 -39.31 -39.52 -18.71
C ILE A 437 -38.90 -40.81 -18.01
N ASN A 438 -37.66 -40.87 -17.60
CA ASN A 438 -37.05 -42.00 -16.95
C ASN A 438 -36.72 -41.69 -15.51
N PHE A 439 -37.17 -42.54 -14.58
CA PHE A 439 -36.91 -42.51 -13.15
C PHE A 439 -36.02 -43.69 -12.77
N ILE A 440 -34.95 -43.46 -12.08
CA ILE A 440 -34.09 -44.54 -11.63
C ILE A 440 -33.63 -44.25 -10.20
N SER A 441 -33.67 -45.31 -9.36
CA SER A 441 -33.05 -45.31 -8.04
C SER A 441 -32.20 -46.57 -7.87
N CYS A 442 -31.03 -46.44 -7.24
CA CYS A 442 -30.07 -47.53 -7.02
C CYS A 442 -29.12 -47.14 -5.88
N GLU A 443 -28.32 -48.08 -5.41
CA GLU A 443 -27.25 -47.79 -4.43
C GLU A 443 -26.17 -46.88 -5.04
N SER A 444 -25.76 -47.17 -6.29
CA SER A 444 -24.78 -46.38 -7.01
C SER A 444 -24.97 -46.51 -8.53
N MET A 445 -24.52 -45.49 -9.25
CA MET A 445 -24.54 -45.49 -10.71
C MET A 445 -23.28 -44.83 -11.28
N LYS A 446 -22.87 -45.28 -12.46
CA LYS A 446 -21.78 -44.70 -13.23
C LYS A 446 -22.29 -44.26 -14.59
N LEU A 447 -22.10 -42.98 -14.90
CA LEU A 447 -22.43 -42.39 -16.17
C LEU A 447 -21.15 -42.15 -16.98
N HIS A 448 -21.13 -42.58 -18.20
CA HIS A 448 -20.09 -42.28 -19.19
C HIS A 448 -20.59 -41.13 -20.05
N MET A 449 -19.81 -40.08 -20.11
CA MET A 449 -20.15 -38.84 -20.81
C MET A 449 -19.25 -38.67 -22.05
N LYS A 450 -19.83 -38.17 -23.13
CA LYS A 450 -19.12 -37.77 -24.35
C LYS A 450 -19.78 -36.50 -24.89
N GLU A 451 -18.97 -35.47 -25.19
CA GLU A 451 -19.48 -34.20 -25.71
C GLU A 451 -20.64 -33.63 -24.88
N ASN A 452 -20.49 -33.69 -23.55
CA ASN A 452 -21.49 -33.28 -22.55
C ASN A 452 -22.84 -34.02 -22.64
N LYS A 453 -22.88 -35.20 -23.30
CA LYS A 453 -24.07 -36.07 -23.37
C LYS A 453 -23.80 -37.40 -22.69
N ILE A 454 -24.85 -37.98 -22.10
CA ILE A 454 -24.76 -39.31 -21.51
C ILE A 454 -24.70 -40.34 -22.65
N GLU A 455 -23.57 -41.08 -22.74
CA GLU A 455 -23.38 -42.15 -23.72
C GLU A 455 -23.83 -43.49 -23.16
N LYS A 456 -23.56 -43.75 -21.84
CA LYS A 456 -23.87 -45.00 -21.18
C LYS A 456 -24.09 -44.78 -19.69
N ILE A 457 -25.09 -45.49 -19.15
CA ILE A 457 -25.33 -45.54 -17.70
C ILE A 457 -25.21 -46.98 -17.22
N GLN A 458 -24.48 -47.20 -16.13
CA GLN A 458 -24.39 -48.50 -15.43
C GLN A 458 -24.97 -48.30 -14.01
N PHE A 459 -25.88 -49.16 -13.64
CA PHE A 459 -26.52 -49.15 -12.33
C PHE A 459 -26.03 -50.34 -11.50
N TYR A 460 -25.76 -50.12 -10.23
CA TYR A 460 -25.24 -51.11 -9.32
C TYR A 460 -26.14 -51.23 -8.10
N SER A 461 -26.30 -52.49 -7.61
CA SER A 461 -27.01 -52.85 -6.38
C SER A 461 -28.49 -52.41 -6.36
N LYS A 462 -29.34 -53.31 -6.80
CA LYS A 462 -30.80 -53.22 -6.78
C LYS A 462 -31.37 -52.00 -7.55
N PRO A 463 -31.07 -51.85 -8.86
CA PRO A 463 -31.67 -50.81 -9.64
C PRO A 463 -33.20 -50.98 -9.71
N ASN A 464 -33.93 -49.91 -9.47
CA ASN A 464 -35.38 -49.83 -9.67
C ASN A 464 -35.63 -48.62 -10.63
N GLY A 465 -36.19 -48.90 -11.78
CA GLY A 465 -36.42 -47.95 -12.85
C GLY A 465 -37.89 -47.99 -13.36
N LYS A 466 -38.34 -46.83 -13.77
CA LYS A 466 -39.66 -46.63 -14.41
C LYS A 466 -39.51 -45.66 -15.55
N THR A 467 -40.00 -46.03 -16.74
CA THR A 467 -40.13 -45.16 -17.91
C THR A 467 -41.60 -44.85 -18.13
N LEU A 468 -41.92 -43.60 -18.36
CA LEU A 468 -43.27 -43.12 -18.63
C LEU A 468 -43.26 -42.32 -19.95
N PRO A 469 -44.27 -42.49 -20.81
CA PRO A 469 -44.44 -41.56 -21.93
C PRO A 469 -44.72 -40.14 -21.41
N LEU A 470 -44.21 -39.16 -22.06
CA LEU A 470 -44.44 -37.75 -21.71
C LEU A 470 -45.76 -37.32 -22.39
N GLU A 471 -46.87 -37.40 -21.66
CA GLU A 471 -48.18 -36.91 -22.08
C GLU A 471 -48.33 -35.43 -21.68
N ASN A 472 -49.18 -34.66 -22.39
CA ASN A 472 -49.37 -33.22 -22.21
C ASN A 472 -49.81 -32.81 -20.80
N ASP A 473 -50.26 -33.74 -19.95
CA ASP A 473 -50.79 -33.51 -18.58
C ASP A 473 -49.86 -34.10 -17.47
N VAL A 474 -48.65 -34.53 -17.77
CA VAL A 474 -47.73 -35.02 -16.76
C VAL A 474 -47.16 -33.81 -15.99
N GLU A 475 -47.55 -33.65 -14.74
CA GLU A 475 -46.93 -32.67 -13.82
C GLU A 475 -45.39 -32.84 -13.83
N ASN A 476 -44.66 -31.73 -13.83
CA ASN A 476 -43.20 -31.74 -13.73
C ASN A 476 -42.76 -32.51 -12.47
N ILE A 477 -42.00 -33.56 -12.67
CA ILE A 477 -41.55 -34.42 -11.60
C ILE A 477 -40.13 -34.06 -11.22
N TYR A 478 -39.88 -33.85 -9.94
CA TYR A 478 -38.59 -33.42 -9.41
C TYR A 478 -38.12 -34.33 -8.28
N LEU A 479 -36.83 -34.57 -8.20
CA LEU A 479 -36.21 -35.20 -7.03
C LEU A 479 -36.28 -34.27 -5.83
N ASP A 480 -36.37 -34.86 -4.64
CA ASP A 480 -36.31 -34.08 -3.40
C ASP A 480 -35.08 -33.20 -3.34
N GLY A 481 -35.23 -31.91 -3.00
CA GLY A 481 -34.16 -30.90 -3.01
C GLY A 481 -33.89 -30.25 -4.38
N PHE A 482 -34.67 -30.59 -5.42
CA PHE A 482 -34.57 -29.92 -6.70
C PHE A 482 -34.85 -28.44 -6.57
N LYS A 483 -33.90 -27.62 -7.05
CA LYS A 483 -34.03 -26.15 -7.09
C LYS A 483 -33.17 -25.58 -8.18
N VAL A 484 -33.78 -24.96 -9.18
CA VAL A 484 -33.04 -24.18 -10.18
C VAL A 484 -32.74 -22.81 -9.58
N ILE A 485 -31.45 -22.48 -9.54
CA ILE A 485 -30.98 -21.25 -8.94
C ILE A 485 -30.36 -20.39 -10.04
N SER A 486 -30.79 -19.12 -10.11
CA SER A 486 -30.25 -18.17 -11.07
C SER A 486 -28.86 -17.69 -10.63
N LYS A 487 -27.94 -17.51 -11.57
CA LYS A 487 -26.67 -16.86 -11.32
C LYS A 487 -26.91 -15.46 -10.77
N ARG A 488 -26.20 -15.11 -9.70
CA ARG A 488 -26.26 -13.77 -9.08
C ARG A 488 -24.94 -13.07 -9.20
N SER A 489 -24.98 -11.75 -9.40
CA SER A 489 -23.79 -10.93 -9.27
C SER A 489 -23.40 -10.76 -7.79
N TYR A 490 -22.14 -10.45 -7.54
CA TYR A 490 -21.66 -10.14 -6.18
C TYR A 490 -22.43 -9.00 -5.52
N GLN A 491 -22.81 -7.97 -6.29
CA GLN A 491 -23.55 -6.83 -5.77
C GLN A 491 -24.98 -7.23 -5.35
N GLU A 492 -25.64 -8.07 -6.13
CA GLU A 492 -26.95 -8.63 -5.78
C GLU A 492 -26.89 -9.49 -4.52
N LYS A 493 -25.83 -10.28 -4.35
CA LYS A 493 -25.61 -11.08 -3.14
C LYS A 493 -25.47 -10.22 -1.88
N LYS A 494 -24.65 -9.17 -1.94
CA LYS A 494 -24.47 -8.21 -0.81
C LYS A 494 -25.77 -7.48 -0.42
N VAL A 495 -26.64 -7.18 -1.35
CA VAL A 495 -27.91 -6.50 -1.07
C VAL A 495 -28.86 -7.39 -0.31
N VAL A 496 -28.96 -8.68 -0.67
CA VAL A 496 -29.84 -9.64 0.00
C VAL A 496 -29.46 -9.82 1.48
N GLU A 497 -28.18 -9.97 1.80
CA GLU A 497 -27.73 -10.15 3.19
C GLU A 497 -27.93 -8.90 4.07
N LYS A 498 -27.80 -7.70 3.51
CA LYS A 498 -28.09 -6.46 4.25
C LYS A 498 -29.59 -6.26 4.52
N GLY A 499 -30.45 -6.89 3.71
CA GLY A 499 -31.90 -6.85 3.87
C GLY A 499 -32.44 -7.80 4.95
N ASP A 500 -31.73 -8.90 5.22
CA ASP A 500 -32.12 -9.93 6.20
C ASP A 500 -31.57 -9.69 7.62
N SER A 501 -30.83 -8.61 7.86
CA SER A 501 -30.45 -8.24 9.22
C SER A 501 -31.69 -7.82 10.00
N PRO A 502 -32.10 -8.51 11.09
CA PRO A 502 -33.21 -8.10 11.89
C PRO A 502 -32.95 -6.70 12.43
N LYS A 503 -33.85 -5.76 12.09
CA LYS A 503 -33.87 -4.44 12.72
C LYS A 503 -33.96 -4.69 14.23
N GLY A 504 -32.80 -4.61 14.89
CA GLY A 504 -32.73 -4.70 16.34
C GLY A 504 -33.66 -3.63 16.96
N ARG A 505 -34.54 -4.11 17.80
CA ARG A 505 -35.32 -3.30 18.75
C ARG A 505 -34.41 -2.80 19.87
#